data_7bb6be7d07648c54467985b9eb9fc9df
#
_entry.id   7bb6be7d07648c54467985b9eb9fc9df
#
_cell.length_a   1.000
_cell.length_b   1.000
_cell.length_c   1.000
_cell.angle_alpha   90.00
_cell.angle_beta   90.00
_cell.angle_gamma   90.00
#
_symmetry.space_group_name_H-M   'P 1'
#
loop_
_entity.id
_entity.type
_entity.pdbx_description
1 polymer ?
#
loop_
_entity_poly.entity_id
_entity_poly.type
_entity_poly.pdbx_seq_one_letter_code
_entity_poly.pdbx_strand_id
1 'polypeptide(L)'
;IGTAQNILEKFGVNLPEGYIFKDENGNVINATKIVLEKKKKEYPKTYEECCKVLGYEDIATHCLFHTWADARLFETLYRLKVCRDAYWKIAGEEMGLGKPWEPDWDNLSTNHEFIKINKGCFTYSSRVLVFPTAEMRDAFYENFKELIESCKELL
;
A
#
# COMPACT_ATOMS: atom_id res chain seq x y z
N ILE A 1 -14.30 25.88 -15.31
CA ILE A 1 -13.92 26.39 -13.97
C ILE A 1 -15.21 26.49 -13.17
N GLY A 2 -15.52 25.50 -12.34
CA GLY A 2 -16.72 25.49 -11.50
C GLY A 2 -16.53 26.37 -10.26
N THR A 3 -17.62 26.93 -9.73
CA THR A 3 -17.59 27.58 -8.41
C THR A 3 -17.33 26.51 -7.33
N ALA A 4 -16.83 26.90 -6.14
CA ALA A 4 -16.59 25.97 -5.04
C ALA A 4 -17.85 25.15 -4.69
N GLN A 5 -19.02 25.75 -4.87
CA GLN A 5 -20.31 25.08 -4.67
C GLN A 5 -20.51 23.92 -5.67
N ASN A 6 -20.19 24.10 -6.95
CA ASN A 6 -20.25 23.02 -7.96
C ASN A 6 -19.24 21.90 -7.71
N ILE A 7 -18.11 22.22 -7.07
CA ILE A 7 -17.09 21.24 -6.71
C ILE A 7 -17.59 20.41 -5.51
N LEU A 8 -18.12 21.06 -4.48
CA LEU A 8 -18.65 20.38 -3.29
C LEU A 8 -19.89 19.55 -3.61
N GLU A 9 -20.79 20.04 -4.47
CA GLU A 9 -21.97 19.29 -4.94
C GLU A 9 -21.58 18.00 -5.65
N LYS A 10 -20.47 17.99 -6.43
CA LYS A 10 -19.92 16.77 -7.03
C LYS A 10 -19.48 15.71 -6.00
N PHE A 11 -19.12 16.13 -4.80
CA PHE A 11 -18.74 15.25 -3.70
C PHE A 11 -19.85 15.05 -2.66
N GLY A 12 -21.07 15.47 -2.97
CA GLY A 12 -22.24 15.32 -2.08
C GLY A 12 -22.19 16.21 -0.84
N VAL A 13 -21.38 17.26 -0.83
CA VAL A 13 -21.28 18.21 0.28
C VAL A 13 -22.05 19.48 -0.08
N ASN A 14 -23.19 19.69 0.59
CA ASN A 14 -23.95 20.94 0.49
C ASN A 14 -23.45 21.93 1.54
N LEU A 15 -22.96 23.10 1.11
CA LEU A 15 -22.66 24.19 2.01
C LEU A 15 -23.96 24.90 2.40
N PRO A 16 -24.22 25.09 3.71
CA PRO A 16 -25.37 25.90 4.15
C PRO A 16 -25.21 27.34 3.64
N GLU A 17 -26.36 27.98 3.38
CA GLU A 17 -26.40 29.37 2.94
C GLU A 17 -25.75 30.30 3.97
N GLY A 18 -24.86 31.20 3.53
CA GLY A 18 -24.16 32.13 4.42
C GLY A 18 -22.77 31.68 4.92
N TYR A 19 -22.30 30.49 4.52
CA TYR A 19 -20.94 30.05 4.85
C TYR A 19 -19.92 30.50 3.81
N ILE A 20 -18.72 30.89 4.27
CA ILE A 20 -17.59 31.29 3.44
C ILE A 20 -16.38 30.42 3.75
N PHE A 21 -15.55 30.15 2.74
CA PHE A 21 -14.29 29.45 2.95
C PHE A 21 -13.24 30.40 3.51
N LYS A 22 -12.50 29.95 4.53
CA LYS A 22 -11.33 30.63 5.10
C LYS A 22 -10.14 29.69 5.13
N ASP A 23 -8.94 30.24 4.97
CA ASP A 23 -7.69 29.52 5.20
C ASP A 23 -7.42 29.36 6.72
N GLU A 24 -6.32 28.65 7.04
CA GLU A 24 -5.88 28.43 8.43
C GLU A 24 -5.59 29.76 9.17
N ASN A 25 -5.32 30.84 8.45
CA ASN A 25 -5.06 32.17 8.97
C ASN A 25 -6.32 33.05 9.06
N GLY A 26 -7.48 32.50 8.69
CA GLY A 26 -8.76 33.19 8.73
C GLY A 26 -9.06 34.08 7.53
N ASN A 27 -8.24 34.07 6.48
CA ASN A 27 -8.49 34.84 5.26
C ASN A 27 -9.56 34.17 4.40
N VAL A 28 -10.43 34.95 3.78
CA VAL A 28 -11.47 34.44 2.88
C VAL A 28 -10.82 33.86 1.62
N ILE A 29 -11.04 32.59 1.36
CA ILE A 29 -10.58 31.92 0.16
C ILE A 29 -11.57 32.18 -0.99
N ASN A 30 -11.10 32.79 -2.07
CA ASN A 30 -11.92 32.93 -3.26
C ASN A 30 -12.12 31.57 -3.93
N ALA A 31 -13.35 31.11 -3.97
CA ALA A 31 -13.74 29.81 -4.48
C ALA A 31 -13.28 29.53 -5.93
N THR A 32 -12.98 30.55 -6.72
CA THR A 32 -12.45 30.39 -8.09
C THR A 32 -10.99 29.91 -8.13
N LYS A 33 -10.28 29.96 -7.02
CA LYS A 33 -8.85 29.54 -6.90
C LYS A 33 -8.65 28.19 -6.18
N ILE A 34 -9.72 27.52 -5.75
CA ILE A 34 -9.60 26.22 -5.09
C ILE A 34 -9.35 25.18 -6.17
N VAL A 35 -8.16 24.59 -6.14
CA VAL A 35 -7.79 23.42 -6.95
C VAL A 35 -7.85 22.21 -6.02
N LEU A 36 -8.71 21.24 -6.34
CA LEU A 36 -8.73 19.96 -5.64
C LEU A 36 -7.63 19.08 -6.24
N GLU A 37 -6.55 18.93 -5.50
CA GLU A 37 -5.52 17.94 -5.82
C GLU A 37 -5.79 16.65 -5.02
N LYS A 38 -5.77 15.52 -5.74
CA LYS A 38 -5.81 14.23 -5.09
C LYS A 38 -4.54 14.06 -4.26
N LYS A 39 -4.67 13.96 -2.94
CA LYS A 39 -3.52 13.68 -2.07
C LYS A 39 -2.85 12.40 -2.56
N LYS A 40 -1.55 12.47 -2.88
CA LYS A 40 -0.77 11.30 -3.28
C LYS A 40 -0.77 10.31 -2.13
N LYS A 41 -1.11 9.07 -2.43
CA LYS A 41 -1.05 7.99 -1.44
C LYS A 41 0.39 7.75 -1.02
N GLU A 42 0.61 7.67 0.26
CA GLU A 42 1.91 7.31 0.84
C GLU A 42 1.78 5.91 1.44
N TYR A 43 2.59 5.01 0.92
CA TYR A 43 2.71 3.64 1.43
C TYR A 43 3.95 3.53 2.33
N PRO A 44 3.93 2.64 3.34
CA PRO A 44 5.11 2.39 4.16
C PRO A 44 6.28 1.93 3.29
N LYS A 45 7.47 2.47 3.59
CA LYS A 45 8.69 2.27 2.80
C LYS A 45 9.72 1.40 3.51
N THR A 46 9.54 1.16 4.82
CA THR A 46 10.44 0.35 5.62
C THR A 46 9.68 -0.77 6.33
N TYR A 47 10.44 -1.79 6.76
CA TYR A 47 9.88 -2.88 7.56
C TYR A 47 9.27 -2.37 8.87
N GLU A 48 9.92 -1.43 9.53
CA GLU A 48 9.49 -0.84 10.79
C GLU A 48 8.18 -0.05 10.62
N GLU A 49 8.02 0.66 9.51
CA GLU A 49 6.77 1.34 9.18
C GLU A 49 5.65 0.33 8.93
N CYS A 50 5.95 -0.79 8.26
CA CYS A 50 4.99 -1.88 8.05
C CYS A 50 4.58 -2.52 9.37
N CYS A 51 5.52 -2.76 10.30
CA CYS A 51 5.22 -3.25 11.64
C CYS A 51 4.28 -2.30 12.39
N LYS A 52 4.50 -0.99 12.31
CA LYS A 52 3.62 0.02 12.93
C LYS A 52 2.20 -0.04 12.36
N VAL A 53 2.04 -0.19 11.05
CA VAL A 53 0.72 -0.35 10.40
C VAL A 53 -0.01 -1.58 10.94
N LEU A 54 0.71 -2.68 11.19
CA LEU A 54 0.14 -3.92 11.72
C LEU A 54 -0.05 -3.93 13.24
N GLY A 55 0.60 -2.99 13.95
CA GLY A 55 0.65 -2.98 15.41
C GLY A 55 1.55 -4.08 15.99
N TYR A 56 2.57 -4.48 15.23
CA TYR A 56 3.56 -5.46 15.67
C TYR A 56 4.71 -4.76 16.40
N GLU A 57 5.15 -5.34 17.50
CA GLU A 57 6.47 -5.06 18.05
C GLU A 57 7.52 -5.81 17.23
N ASP A 58 8.74 -5.27 17.15
CA ASP A 58 9.83 -5.90 16.41
C ASP A 58 10.15 -7.26 17.05
N ILE A 59 9.67 -8.32 16.42
CA ILE A 59 9.90 -9.68 16.92
C ILE A 59 11.18 -10.17 16.26
N ALA A 60 12.25 -10.21 17.02
CA ALA A 60 13.46 -10.92 16.65
C ALA A 60 13.10 -12.42 16.48
N THR A 61 12.92 -12.86 15.25
CA THR A 61 12.62 -14.26 14.94
C THR A 61 13.88 -15.10 15.14
N HIS A 62 13.99 -15.78 16.27
CA HIS A 62 14.94 -16.86 16.44
C HIS A 62 14.48 -18.07 15.63
N CYS A 63 14.88 -18.11 14.36
CA CYS A 63 14.60 -19.26 13.51
C CYS A 63 15.55 -20.41 13.85
N LEU A 64 15.00 -21.59 14.10
CA LEU A 64 15.72 -22.87 14.31
C LEU A 64 16.10 -23.46 12.93
N PHE A 65 17.01 -22.81 12.22
CA PHE A 65 17.53 -23.34 10.94
C PHE A 65 18.92 -23.94 11.11
N HIS A 66 19.23 -24.94 10.29
CA HIS A 66 20.52 -25.65 10.35
C HIS A 66 21.71 -24.82 9.88
N THR A 67 21.48 -23.80 9.03
CA THR A 67 22.56 -22.93 8.57
C THR A 67 22.15 -21.45 8.75
N TRP A 68 23.18 -20.59 8.95
CA TRP A 68 22.97 -19.14 9.01
C TRP A 68 22.45 -18.55 7.69
N ALA A 69 22.82 -19.18 6.56
CA ALA A 69 22.36 -18.73 5.24
C ALA A 69 20.85 -18.95 5.09
N ASP A 70 20.37 -20.14 5.47
CA ASP A 70 18.93 -20.46 5.43
C ASP A 70 18.14 -19.60 6.42
N ALA A 71 18.65 -19.40 7.63
CA ALA A 71 18.02 -18.55 8.62
C ALA A 71 17.82 -17.12 8.09
N ARG A 72 18.84 -16.53 7.46
CA ARG A 72 18.76 -15.17 6.87
C ARG A 72 17.77 -15.11 5.71
N LEU A 73 17.73 -16.14 4.87
CA LEU A 73 16.83 -16.19 3.72
C LEU A 73 15.36 -16.25 4.17
N PHE A 74 15.04 -17.10 5.15
CA PHE A 74 13.70 -17.21 5.71
C PHE A 74 13.30 -15.98 6.53
N GLU A 75 14.23 -15.37 7.29
CA GLU A 75 14.00 -14.12 7.97
C GLU A 75 13.62 -13.01 6.99
N THR A 76 14.36 -12.91 5.88
CA THR A 76 14.07 -11.93 4.83
C THR A 76 12.70 -12.16 4.20
N LEU A 77 12.35 -13.42 3.90
CA LEU A 77 11.03 -13.77 3.38
C LEU A 77 9.91 -13.41 4.37
N TYR A 78 10.13 -13.66 5.66
CA TYR A 78 9.17 -13.30 6.71
C TYR A 78 8.99 -11.77 6.79
N ARG A 79 10.06 -11.00 6.78
CA ARG A 79 10.01 -9.54 6.76
C ARG A 79 9.23 -9.03 5.54
N LEU A 80 9.49 -9.61 4.38
CA LEU A 80 8.78 -9.28 3.14
C LEU A 80 7.27 -9.59 3.25
N LYS A 81 6.92 -10.72 3.87
CA LYS A 81 5.52 -11.07 4.17
C LYS A 81 4.86 -10.03 5.07
N VAL A 82 5.53 -9.59 6.14
CA VAL A 82 5.01 -8.56 7.07
C VAL A 82 4.78 -7.25 6.31
N CYS A 83 5.72 -6.84 5.46
CA CYS A 83 5.55 -5.66 4.61
C CYS A 83 4.33 -5.78 3.69
N ARG A 84 4.15 -6.94 3.03
CA ARG A 84 2.96 -7.21 2.20
C ARG A 84 1.66 -7.13 3.01
N ASP A 85 1.62 -7.74 4.18
CA ASP A 85 0.43 -7.76 5.03
C ASP A 85 0.03 -6.34 5.49
N ALA A 86 1.01 -5.44 5.69
CA ALA A 86 0.75 -4.03 5.96
C ALA A 86 0.05 -3.35 4.78
N TYR A 87 0.48 -3.62 3.55
CA TYR A 87 -0.16 -3.11 2.34
C TYR A 87 -1.58 -3.67 2.17
N TRP A 88 -1.79 -4.95 2.46
CA TRP A 88 -3.12 -5.57 2.43
C TRP A 88 -4.05 -4.97 3.48
N LYS A 89 -3.55 -4.62 4.66
CA LYS A 89 -4.33 -3.92 5.68
C LYS A 89 -4.76 -2.54 5.18
N ILE A 90 -3.84 -1.76 4.62
CA ILE A 90 -4.13 -0.46 4.02
C ILE A 90 -5.19 -0.60 2.91
N ALA A 91 -5.03 -1.59 2.03
CA ALA A 91 -5.99 -1.86 0.97
C ALA A 91 -7.40 -2.18 1.52
N GLY A 92 -7.47 -3.01 2.54
CA GLY A 92 -8.74 -3.35 3.20
C GLY A 92 -9.43 -2.13 3.81
N GLU A 93 -8.67 -1.24 4.45
CA GLU A 93 -9.15 0.03 4.99
C GLU A 93 -9.66 0.96 3.87
N GLU A 94 -8.89 1.12 2.79
CA GLU A 94 -9.27 1.94 1.64
C GLU A 94 -10.54 1.45 0.93
N MET A 95 -10.73 0.14 0.87
CA MET A 95 -11.90 -0.50 0.27
C MET A 95 -13.09 -0.62 1.24
N GLY A 96 -12.93 -0.22 2.50
CA GLY A 96 -13.97 -0.31 3.51
C GLY A 96 -14.36 -1.74 3.89
N LEU A 97 -13.42 -2.70 3.78
CA LEU A 97 -13.70 -4.13 4.01
C LEU A 97 -13.87 -4.49 5.49
N GLY A 98 -13.42 -3.63 6.43
CA GLY A 98 -13.39 -3.93 7.86
C GLY A 98 -12.38 -5.01 8.27
N LYS A 99 -11.61 -5.53 7.33
CA LYS A 99 -10.51 -6.50 7.49
C LYS A 99 -9.43 -6.22 6.44
N PRO A 100 -8.21 -6.76 6.60
CA PRO A 100 -7.21 -6.71 5.54
C PRO A 100 -7.75 -7.28 4.22
N TRP A 101 -7.32 -6.70 3.11
CA TRP A 101 -7.60 -7.29 1.81
C TRP A 101 -6.86 -8.63 1.68
N GLU A 102 -7.49 -9.59 1.01
CA GLU A 102 -6.92 -10.88 0.66
C GLU A 102 -7.23 -11.21 -0.79
N PRO A 103 -6.30 -11.83 -1.52
CA PRO A 103 -6.59 -12.28 -2.87
C PRO A 103 -7.60 -13.42 -2.87
N ASP A 104 -8.37 -13.53 -3.93
CA ASP A 104 -9.16 -14.72 -4.21
C ASP A 104 -8.22 -15.85 -4.67
N TRP A 105 -7.86 -16.72 -3.74
CA TRP A 105 -6.89 -17.81 -3.97
C TRP A 105 -7.37 -18.83 -5.01
N ASP A 106 -8.67 -18.95 -5.21
CA ASP A 106 -9.27 -19.87 -6.18
C ASP A 106 -9.27 -19.28 -7.59
N ASN A 107 -9.28 -17.94 -7.70
CA ASN A 107 -9.35 -17.19 -8.97
C ASN A 107 -8.22 -16.17 -9.13
N LEU A 108 -6.98 -16.54 -8.84
CA LEU A 108 -5.82 -15.64 -8.92
C LEU A 108 -5.56 -15.04 -10.32
N SER A 109 -6.15 -15.60 -11.38
CA SER A 109 -5.92 -15.16 -12.76
C SER A 109 -6.68 -13.89 -13.16
N THR A 110 -7.65 -13.45 -12.35
CA THR A 110 -8.51 -12.31 -12.66
C THR A 110 -8.44 -11.25 -11.57
N ASN A 111 -8.18 -10.01 -11.96
CA ASN A 111 -8.22 -8.83 -11.08
C ASN A 111 -7.15 -8.75 -9.97
N HIS A 112 -6.01 -9.40 -10.13
CA HIS A 112 -4.90 -9.33 -9.19
C HIS A 112 -3.61 -8.88 -9.87
N GLU A 113 -2.83 -8.08 -9.16
CA GLU A 113 -1.55 -7.58 -9.62
C GLU A 113 -0.40 -8.32 -8.95
N PHE A 114 0.48 -8.93 -9.75
CA PHE A 114 1.59 -9.76 -9.28
C PHE A 114 2.93 -9.05 -9.46
N ILE A 115 3.83 -9.24 -8.50
CA ILE A 115 5.24 -8.92 -8.72
C ILE A 115 5.87 -10.01 -9.58
N LYS A 116 6.53 -9.59 -10.66
CA LYS A 116 7.25 -10.48 -11.57
C LYS A 116 8.70 -10.63 -11.11
N ILE A 117 9.11 -11.86 -10.89
CA ILE A 117 10.47 -12.22 -10.46
C ILE A 117 11.23 -12.82 -11.64
N ASN A 118 12.37 -12.23 -11.96
CA ASN A 118 13.26 -12.73 -13.00
C ASN A 118 14.24 -13.75 -12.40
N LYS A 119 14.19 -14.98 -12.90
CA LYS A 119 15.13 -16.06 -12.55
C LYS A 119 15.85 -16.51 -13.80
N GLY A 120 16.97 -15.82 -14.15
CA GLY A 120 17.71 -16.10 -15.36
C GLY A 120 16.90 -15.85 -16.63
N CYS A 121 16.64 -16.90 -17.42
CA CYS A 121 15.88 -16.81 -18.69
C CYS A 121 14.36 -16.76 -18.50
N PHE A 122 13.87 -16.94 -17.29
CA PHE A 122 12.44 -17.04 -17.03
C PHE A 122 11.95 -15.92 -16.11
N THR A 123 10.70 -15.51 -16.33
CA THR A 123 9.97 -14.56 -15.47
C THR A 123 8.79 -15.28 -14.86
N TYR A 124 8.71 -15.26 -13.54
CA TYR A 124 7.62 -15.87 -12.77
C TYR A 124 6.79 -14.79 -12.09
N SER A 125 5.48 -15.03 -11.98
CA SER A 125 4.60 -14.23 -11.14
C SER A 125 4.62 -14.79 -9.72
N SER A 126 5.07 -13.99 -8.76
CA SER A 126 5.08 -14.40 -7.36
C SER A 126 3.65 -14.50 -6.83
N ARG A 127 3.23 -15.71 -6.42
CA ARG A 127 1.92 -15.89 -5.77
C ARG A 127 1.88 -15.35 -4.35
N VAL A 128 3.05 -15.14 -3.74
CA VAL A 128 3.16 -14.58 -2.39
C VAL A 128 2.99 -13.05 -2.41
N LEU A 129 3.45 -12.38 -3.48
CA LEU A 129 3.43 -10.93 -3.64
C LEU A 129 2.34 -10.51 -4.62
N VAL A 130 1.10 -10.50 -4.11
CA VAL A 130 -0.12 -10.20 -4.86
C VAL A 130 -0.76 -8.95 -4.27
N PHE A 131 -1.29 -8.08 -5.11
CA PHE A 131 -1.88 -6.79 -4.72
C PHE A 131 -3.18 -6.52 -5.48
N PRO A 132 -4.10 -5.73 -4.89
CA PRO A 132 -5.37 -5.41 -5.53
C PRO A 132 -5.23 -4.39 -6.68
N THR A 133 -4.15 -3.58 -6.69
CA THR A 133 -3.95 -2.54 -7.71
C THR A 133 -2.50 -2.49 -8.18
N ALA A 134 -2.32 -2.07 -9.44
CA ALA A 134 -0.99 -1.87 -10.02
C ALA A 134 -0.20 -0.79 -9.27
N GLU A 135 -0.86 0.29 -8.82
CA GLU A 135 -0.22 1.35 -8.03
C GLU A 135 0.40 0.80 -6.74
N MET A 136 -0.33 -0.05 -6.01
CA MET A 136 0.15 -0.65 -4.77
C MET A 136 1.27 -1.65 -5.03
N ARG A 137 1.16 -2.49 -6.08
CA ARG A 137 2.23 -3.41 -6.52
C ARG A 137 3.52 -2.66 -6.84
N ASP A 138 3.43 -1.59 -7.62
CA ASP A 138 4.59 -0.83 -8.06
C ASP A 138 5.26 -0.10 -6.88
N ALA A 139 4.45 0.50 -6.00
CA ALA A 139 4.97 1.11 -4.77
C ALA A 139 5.66 0.09 -3.87
N PHE A 140 5.09 -1.11 -3.72
CA PHE A 140 5.71 -2.19 -2.95
C PHE A 140 7.03 -2.64 -3.58
N TYR A 141 7.07 -2.84 -4.89
CA TYR A 141 8.29 -3.25 -5.58
C TYR A 141 9.41 -2.22 -5.41
N GLU A 142 9.14 -0.94 -5.62
CA GLU A 142 10.14 0.12 -5.47
C GLU A 142 10.65 0.25 -4.03
N ASN A 143 9.76 0.13 -3.05
CA ASN A 143 10.12 0.28 -1.64
C ASN A 143 10.89 -0.91 -1.06
N PHE A 144 10.67 -2.13 -1.58
CA PHE A 144 11.24 -3.38 -1.03
C PHE A 144 12.05 -4.20 -2.04
N LYS A 145 12.52 -3.56 -3.09
CA LYS A 145 13.29 -4.20 -4.18
C LYS A 145 14.49 -5.02 -3.67
N GLU A 146 15.25 -4.48 -2.73
CA GLU A 146 16.43 -5.16 -2.17
C GLU A 146 16.04 -6.43 -1.40
N LEU A 147 14.95 -6.38 -0.62
CA LEU A 147 14.42 -7.56 0.07
C LEU A 147 13.93 -8.62 -0.92
N ILE A 148 13.22 -8.20 -1.97
CA ILE A 148 12.72 -9.09 -3.02
C ILE A 148 13.89 -9.80 -3.71
N GLU A 149 14.92 -9.06 -4.12
CA GLU A 149 16.09 -9.64 -4.78
C GLU A 149 16.87 -10.60 -3.88
N SER A 150 16.96 -10.31 -2.57
CA SER A 150 17.70 -11.14 -1.63
C SER A 150 17.01 -12.47 -1.29
N CYS A 151 15.70 -12.60 -1.51
CA CYS A 151 14.96 -13.86 -1.29
C CYS A 151 14.21 -14.37 -2.52
N LYS A 152 14.55 -13.88 -3.71
CA LYS A 152 13.86 -14.22 -4.96
C LYS A 152 13.80 -15.71 -5.27
N GLU A 153 14.72 -16.50 -4.75
CA GLU A 153 14.74 -17.96 -4.93
C GLU A 153 13.56 -18.66 -4.24
N LEU A 154 13.00 -18.03 -3.18
CA LEU A 154 11.85 -18.54 -2.43
C LEU A 154 10.51 -17.98 -2.93
N LEU A 155 10.53 -16.98 -3.80
CA LEU A 155 9.34 -16.33 -4.35
C LEU A 155 8.94 -16.98 -5.68
#